data_afd9cd87603a8fd7df01af1b87f18acb
#
_entry.id   afd9cd87603a8fd7df01af1b87f18acb
#
_cell.length_a   1.000
_cell.length_b   1.000
_cell.length_c   1.000
_cell.angle_alpha   90.00
_cell.angle_beta   90.00
_cell.angle_gamma   90.00
#
_symmetry.space_group_name_H-M   'P 1'
#
loop_
_entity.id
_entity.type
_entity.pdbx_description
1 polymer ?
#
loop_
_entity_poly.entity_id
_entity_poly.type
_entity_poly.pdbx_seq_one_letter_code
_entity_poly.pdbx_strand_id
1 'polypeptide(L)'
;ISVFTSWENESDANRVKLDLELFERIWSNDAPGIIATSLPEDFKKTVSELSQDCDWQKLVDEISTEIEITSKWSADANNARLPRKHQIEALNNWVDNNHCGILEHATGSGKTFTSLCAIRNSISEGKTILILVPSSDLLKQWYEEIATALKDLSPNIMLCGDNNDSWRKKDMLKYMTSPFSSIPKITIATMDTAIRPSFISSISQGD
;
A
#
# COMPACT_ATOMS: atom_id res chain seq x y z
N ILE A 1 -1.50 -1.26 16.14
CA ILE A 1 -2.33 -0.47 17.06
C ILE A 1 -3.76 -0.83 16.74
N SER A 2 -4.51 -1.32 17.75
CA SER A 2 -5.94 -1.58 17.61
C SER A 2 -6.70 -0.33 18.05
N VAL A 3 -7.66 0.11 17.25
CA VAL A 3 -8.53 1.24 17.57
C VAL A 3 -9.92 0.67 17.87
N PHE A 4 -10.49 1.05 19.00
CA PHE A 4 -11.82 0.65 19.43
C PHE A 4 -12.70 1.91 19.53
N THR A 5 -13.95 1.79 19.11
CA THR A 5 -14.91 2.90 19.13
C THR A 5 -16.09 2.58 20.01
N SER A 6 -16.55 3.56 20.83
CA SER A 6 -17.67 3.34 21.76
C SER A 6 -19.05 3.30 21.09
N TRP A 7 -19.14 3.57 19.81
CA TRP A 7 -20.40 3.71 19.06
C TRP A 7 -20.63 2.64 17.97
N GLU A 8 -19.64 1.78 17.64
CA GLU A 8 -19.83 0.79 16.58
C GLU A 8 -20.51 -0.49 17.04
N ASN A 9 -20.12 -1.00 18.20
CA ASN A 9 -20.73 -2.19 18.78
C ASN A 9 -20.54 -2.25 20.31
N GLU A 10 -21.35 -3.09 20.97
CA GLU A 10 -21.35 -3.21 22.44
C GLU A 10 -20.03 -3.77 23.00
N SER A 11 -19.35 -4.64 22.27
CA SER A 11 -18.05 -5.20 22.67
C SER A 11 -16.97 -4.13 22.72
N ASP A 12 -16.90 -3.28 21.70
CA ASP A 12 -15.94 -2.19 21.63
C ASP A 12 -16.27 -1.10 22.64
N ALA A 13 -17.56 -0.79 22.85
CA ALA A 13 -17.99 0.14 23.90
C ALA A 13 -17.57 -0.33 25.29
N ASN A 14 -17.70 -1.62 25.61
CA ASN A 14 -17.23 -2.19 26.87
C ASN A 14 -15.72 -2.12 27.00
N ARG A 15 -15.00 -2.36 25.90
CA ARG A 15 -13.52 -2.26 25.88
C ARG A 15 -13.07 -0.83 26.15
N VAL A 16 -13.64 0.15 25.47
CA VAL A 16 -13.34 1.57 25.69
C VAL A 16 -13.61 1.96 27.14
N LYS A 17 -14.71 1.49 27.73
CA LYS A 17 -15.03 1.74 29.13
C LYS A 17 -13.99 1.19 30.09
N LEU A 18 -13.54 -0.07 29.89
CA LEU A 18 -12.50 -0.70 30.70
C LEU A 18 -11.15 0.04 30.57
N ASP A 19 -10.80 0.46 29.36
CA ASP A 19 -9.57 1.20 29.12
C ASP A 19 -9.60 2.59 29.78
N LEU A 20 -10.76 3.26 29.79
CA LEU A 20 -10.96 4.53 30.52
C LEU A 20 -10.87 4.34 32.05
N GLU A 21 -11.50 3.30 32.60
CA GLU A 21 -11.40 2.98 34.02
C GLU A 21 -9.95 2.69 34.43
N LEU A 22 -9.20 1.96 33.58
CA LEU A 22 -7.77 1.70 33.81
C LEU A 22 -6.96 3.01 33.74
N PHE A 23 -7.23 3.87 32.78
CA PHE A 23 -6.57 5.18 32.66
C PHE A 23 -6.79 6.03 33.91
N GLU A 24 -8.04 6.16 34.40
CA GLU A 24 -8.38 6.89 35.60
C GLU A 24 -7.64 6.37 36.85
N ARG A 25 -7.53 5.05 36.99
CA ARG A 25 -6.78 4.41 38.06
C ARG A 25 -5.28 4.71 37.99
N ILE A 26 -4.70 4.67 36.78
CA ILE A 26 -3.29 5.04 36.56
C ILE A 26 -3.08 6.51 36.88
N TRP A 27 -3.97 7.38 36.38
CA TRP A 27 -3.88 8.81 36.57
C TRP A 27 -4.00 9.25 38.04
N SER A 28 -4.86 8.60 38.80
CA SER A 28 -5.04 8.81 40.23
C SER A 28 -4.01 8.09 41.13
N ASN A 29 -3.03 7.41 40.54
CA ASN A 29 -2.04 6.59 41.25
C ASN A 29 -2.64 5.41 42.06
N ASP A 30 -3.79 4.87 41.63
CA ASP A 30 -4.48 3.74 42.24
C ASP A 30 -4.23 2.41 41.49
N ALA A 31 -3.27 2.39 40.57
CA ALA A 31 -2.88 1.20 39.83
C ALA A 31 -1.59 0.59 40.42
N PRO A 32 -1.58 -0.70 40.80
CA PRO A 32 -0.41 -1.32 41.41
C PRO A 32 0.77 -1.39 40.44
N GLY A 33 1.93 -0.95 40.86
CA GLY A 33 3.18 -0.99 40.08
C GLY A 33 3.37 0.10 39.04
N ILE A 34 2.43 1.05 38.95
CA ILE A 34 2.52 2.23 38.06
C ILE A 34 2.39 3.49 38.92
N ILE A 35 3.27 4.46 38.72
CA ILE A 35 3.22 5.75 39.37
C ILE A 35 3.13 6.84 38.29
N ALA A 36 2.02 7.57 38.26
CA ALA A 36 1.88 8.75 37.42
C ALA A 36 2.51 9.95 38.13
N THR A 37 3.47 10.58 37.50
CA THR A 37 4.14 11.79 38.00
C THR A 37 3.88 12.95 37.07
N SER A 38 3.78 14.17 37.64
CA SER A 38 3.71 15.36 36.80
C SER A 38 5.01 15.54 36.01
N LEU A 39 4.89 16.03 34.76
CA LEU A 39 6.05 16.39 33.98
C LEU A 39 6.89 17.48 34.69
N PRO A 40 8.22 17.41 34.64
CA PRO A 40 9.10 18.47 35.13
C PRO A 40 8.71 19.84 34.53
N GLU A 41 8.80 20.88 35.33
CA GLU A 41 8.40 22.21 34.91
C GLU A 41 9.19 22.74 33.70
N ASP A 42 10.47 22.41 33.62
CA ASP A 42 11.30 22.76 32.45
C ASP A 42 10.79 22.10 31.16
N PHE A 43 10.32 20.86 31.25
CA PHE A 43 9.73 20.16 30.10
C PHE A 43 8.38 20.77 29.71
N LYS A 44 7.52 21.10 30.68
CA LYS A 44 6.24 21.79 30.43
C LYS A 44 6.48 23.13 29.73
N LYS A 45 7.49 23.88 30.18
CA LYS A 45 7.87 25.15 29.59
C LYS A 45 8.32 25.00 28.15
N THR A 46 9.20 24.02 27.87
CA THR A 46 9.67 23.73 26.51
C THR A 46 8.51 23.33 25.60
N VAL A 47 7.60 22.46 26.05
CA VAL A 47 6.41 22.07 25.27
C VAL A 47 5.49 23.27 25.03
N SER A 48 5.28 24.13 26.05
CA SER A 48 4.48 25.33 25.90
C SER A 48 5.09 26.34 24.93
N GLU A 49 6.42 26.50 24.93
CA GLU A 49 7.12 27.37 23.99
C GLU A 49 7.00 26.84 22.55
N LEU A 50 7.17 25.53 22.36
CA LEU A 50 7.01 24.88 21.04
C LEU A 50 5.57 24.91 20.52
N SER A 51 4.58 24.97 21.40
CA SER A 51 3.16 24.98 21.01
C SER A 51 2.60 26.40 20.77
N GLN A 52 3.30 27.45 21.16
CA GLN A 52 2.81 28.86 21.02
C GLN A 52 2.68 29.29 19.55
N ASP A 53 3.46 28.71 18.66
CA ASP A 53 3.41 28.98 17.21
C ASP A 53 2.60 27.94 16.43
N CYS A 54 1.90 27.03 17.12
CA CYS A 54 1.14 25.97 16.47
C CYS A 54 -0.25 26.47 16.06
N ASP A 55 -0.43 26.76 14.79
CA ASP A 55 -1.73 26.99 14.18
C ASP A 55 -2.46 25.67 14.03
N TRP A 56 -3.40 25.39 14.95
CA TRP A 56 -4.19 24.16 14.95
C TRP A 56 -4.97 23.95 13.67
N GLN A 57 -5.46 25.00 13.05
CA GLN A 57 -6.20 24.90 11.80
C GLN A 57 -5.27 24.41 10.69
N LYS A 58 -4.08 24.99 10.60
CA LYS A 58 -3.06 24.57 9.63
C LYS A 58 -2.63 23.13 9.85
N LEU A 59 -2.45 22.70 11.11
CA LEU A 59 -2.10 21.32 11.43
C LEU A 59 -3.22 20.34 11.03
N VAL A 60 -4.47 20.68 11.29
CA VAL A 60 -5.64 19.89 10.87
C VAL A 60 -5.72 19.81 9.36
N ASP A 61 -5.51 20.89 8.65
CA ASP A 61 -5.52 20.92 7.18
C ASP A 61 -4.37 20.10 6.60
N GLU A 62 -3.16 20.18 7.19
CA GLU A 62 -2.01 19.35 6.80
C GLU A 62 -2.28 17.86 7.02
N ILE A 63 -2.82 17.47 8.20
CA ILE A 63 -3.19 16.09 8.51
C ILE A 63 -4.28 15.57 7.57
N SER A 64 -5.31 16.37 7.31
CA SER A 64 -6.41 16.03 6.41
C SER A 64 -5.90 15.79 4.99
N THR A 65 -5.04 16.67 4.50
CA THR A 65 -4.40 16.54 3.18
C THR A 65 -3.52 15.29 3.13
N GLU A 66 -2.76 15.01 4.19
CA GLU A 66 -1.92 13.80 4.25
C GLU A 66 -2.76 12.52 4.25
N ILE A 67 -3.90 12.51 4.94
CA ILE A 67 -4.85 11.39 4.93
C ILE A 67 -5.43 11.18 3.54
N GLU A 68 -5.88 12.24 2.85
CA GLU A 68 -6.41 12.14 1.48
C GLU A 68 -5.37 11.61 0.50
N ILE A 69 -4.15 12.15 0.52
CA ILE A 69 -3.05 11.70 -0.34
C ILE A 69 -2.71 10.24 -0.04
N THR A 70 -2.67 9.87 1.24
CA THR A 70 -2.32 8.51 1.67
C THR A 70 -3.40 7.50 1.26
N SER A 71 -4.68 7.86 1.36
CA SER A 71 -5.79 7.00 0.98
C SER A 71 -5.84 6.71 -0.52
N LYS A 72 -5.41 7.66 -1.35
CA LYS A 72 -5.29 7.49 -2.81
C LYS A 72 -4.37 6.33 -3.18
N TRP A 73 -3.33 6.08 -2.39
CA TRP A 73 -2.28 5.11 -2.67
C TRP A 73 -2.37 3.85 -1.80
N SER A 74 -3.55 3.36 -1.48
CA SER A 74 -3.67 2.09 -0.76
C SER A 74 -3.36 0.89 -1.65
N ALA A 75 -2.70 -0.13 -1.08
CA ALA A 75 -2.47 -1.41 -1.76
C ALA A 75 -3.61 -2.41 -1.56
N ASP A 76 -4.54 -2.15 -0.66
CA ASP A 76 -5.71 -3.01 -0.39
C ASP A 76 -6.97 -2.17 -0.14
N ALA A 77 -8.15 -2.80 -0.30
CA ALA A 77 -9.44 -2.12 -0.15
C ALA A 77 -9.75 -1.69 1.29
N ASN A 78 -9.15 -2.37 2.27
CA ASN A 78 -9.42 -2.14 3.69
C ASN A 78 -8.47 -1.13 4.31
N ASN A 79 -7.56 -0.52 3.51
CA ASN A 79 -6.52 0.39 3.99
C ASN A 79 -5.71 -0.17 5.19
N ALA A 80 -5.59 -1.50 5.28
CA ALA A 80 -4.91 -2.17 6.39
C ALA A 80 -3.42 -1.78 6.47
N ARG A 81 -2.83 -1.38 5.33
CA ARG A 81 -1.48 -0.88 5.25
C ARG A 81 -1.42 0.34 4.34
N LEU A 82 -1.17 1.50 4.93
CA LEU A 82 -1.00 2.75 4.20
C LEU A 82 0.48 2.97 3.83
N PRO A 83 0.77 3.59 2.67
CA PRO A 83 2.13 3.92 2.27
C PRO A 83 2.72 5.00 3.17
N ARG A 84 4.02 4.89 3.42
CA ARG A 84 4.79 5.88 4.18
C ARG A 84 5.10 7.10 3.31
N LYS A 85 5.43 8.23 3.92
CA LYS A 85 5.73 9.50 3.24
C LYS A 85 6.68 9.34 2.05
N HIS A 86 7.83 8.69 2.22
CA HIS A 86 8.79 8.46 1.13
C HIS A 86 8.24 7.59 -0.01
N GLN A 87 7.30 6.70 0.28
CA GLN A 87 6.63 5.87 -0.74
C GLN A 87 5.61 6.69 -1.53
N ILE A 88 4.88 7.58 -0.85
CA ILE A 88 3.95 8.52 -1.49
C ILE A 88 4.72 9.50 -2.39
N GLU A 89 5.82 10.05 -1.91
CA GLU A 89 6.70 10.92 -2.71
C GLU A 89 7.19 10.21 -3.98
N ALA A 90 7.61 8.95 -3.86
CA ALA A 90 8.04 8.16 -5.02
C ALA A 90 6.91 7.91 -6.02
N LEU A 91 5.69 7.62 -5.54
CA LEU A 91 4.52 7.40 -6.38
C LEU A 91 4.09 8.69 -7.10
N ASN A 92 4.08 9.83 -6.41
CA ASN A 92 3.76 11.11 -7.00
C ASN A 92 4.81 11.51 -8.06
N ASN A 93 6.10 11.38 -7.75
CA ASN A 93 7.18 11.63 -8.71
C ASN A 93 7.08 10.73 -9.94
N TRP A 94 6.67 9.47 -9.77
CA TRP A 94 6.46 8.54 -10.88
C TRP A 94 5.30 9.00 -11.78
N VAL A 95 4.19 9.46 -11.20
CA VAL A 95 3.07 10.04 -11.97
C VAL A 95 3.50 11.31 -12.69
N ASP A 96 4.18 12.24 -12.02
CA ASP A 96 4.64 13.50 -12.58
C ASP A 96 5.64 13.31 -13.74
N ASN A 97 6.38 12.18 -13.72
CA ASN A 97 7.28 11.78 -14.80
C ASN A 97 6.62 10.85 -15.84
N ASN A 98 5.33 10.99 -16.10
CA ASN A 98 4.59 10.19 -17.06
C ASN A 98 4.70 8.67 -16.81
N HIS A 99 4.68 8.25 -15.55
CA HIS A 99 4.78 6.87 -15.13
C HIS A 99 6.13 6.21 -15.49
N CYS A 100 7.19 7.00 -15.58
CA CYS A 100 8.56 6.54 -15.84
C CYS A 100 9.46 6.85 -14.65
N GLY A 101 10.26 5.86 -14.19
CA GLY A 101 11.19 6.08 -13.09
C GLY A 101 11.81 4.81 -12.52
N ILE A 102 12.72 5.00 -11.57
CA ILE A 102 13.41 3.94 -10.83
C ILE A 102 13.17 4.18 -9.34
N LEU A 103 12.78 3.15 -8.61
CA LEU A 103 12.67 3.18 -7.15
C LEU A 103 14.02 2.90 -6.49
N GLU A 104 14.81 3.93 -6.25
CA GLU A 104 16.13 3.86 -5.60
C GLU A 104 16.00 3.84 -4.06
N HIS A 105 15.20 2.96 -3.54
CA HIS A 105 15.04 2.82 -2.10
C HIS A 105 15.92 1.70 -1.54
N ALA A 106 16.35 1.84 -0.29
CA ALA A 106 17.14 0.82 0.41
C ALA A 106 16.39 -0.53 0.49
N THR A 107 17.12 -1.62 0.70
CA THR A 107 16.52 -2.93 0.97
C THR A 107 15.66 -2.86 2.23
N GLY A 108 14.47 -3.47 2.21
CA GLY A 108 13.53 -3.43 3.32
C GLY A 108 12.66 -2.16 3.42
N SER A 109 12.86 -1.14 2.57
CA SER A 109 12.04 0.09 2.56
C SER A 109 10.60 -0.12 2.08
N GLY A 110 10.29 -1.30 1.53
CA GLY A 110 8.98 -1.65 1.02
C GLY A 110 8.75 -1.31 -0.46
N LYS A 111 9.77 -1.42 -1.31
CA LYS A 111 9.66 -1.21 -2.77
C LYS A 111 8.53 -2.03 -3.40
N THR A 112 8.42 -3.30 -3.05
CA THR A 112 7.34 -4.18 -3.52
C THR A 112 5.97 -3.62 -3.17
N PHE A 113 5.79 -3.16 -1.93
CA PHE A 113 4.55 -2.53 -1.49
C PHE A 113 4.25 -1.23 -2.26
N THR A 114 5.26 -0.39 -2.49
CA THR A 114 5.12 0.82 -3.32
C THR A 114 4.66 0.46 -4.74
N SER A 115 5.24 -0.58 -5.32
CA SER A 115 4.85 -1.07 -6.65
C SER A 115 3.42 -1.63 -6.67
N LEU A 116 2.98 -2.33 -5.60
CA LEU A 116 1.60 -2.81 -5.47
C LEU A 116 0.59 -1.66 -5.41
N CYS A 117 0.92 -0.55 -4.74
CA CYS A 117 0.10 0.66 -4.75
C CYS A 117 -0.03 1.24 -6.18
N ALA A 118 1.07 1.31 -6.93
CA ALA A 118 1.07 1.76 -8.32
C ALA A 118 0.25 0.83 -9.23
N ILE A 119 0.40 -0.48 -9.07
CA ILE A 119 -0.36 -1.51 -9.82
C ILE A 119 -1.86 -1.35 -9.55
N ARG A 120 -2.26 -1.25 -8.28
CA ARG A 120 -3.67 -1.09 -7.90
C ARG A 120 -4.28 0.17 -8.53
N ASN A 121 -3.58 1.30 -8.45
CA ASN A 121 -4.05 2.54 -9.05
C ASN A 121 -4.20 2.41 -10.57
N SER A 122 -3.21 1.83 -11.25
CA SER A 122 -3.24 1.62 -12.70
C SER A 122 -4.38 0.68 -13.14
N ILE A 123 -4.65 -0.38 -12.36
CA ILE A 123 -5.80 -1.27 -12.60
C ILE A 123 -7.12 -0.52 -12.42
N SER A 124 -7.23 0.34 -11.41
CA SER A 124 -8.45 1.15 -11.19
C SER A 124 -8.70 2.12 -12.34
N GLU A 125 -7.66 2.51 -13.07
CA GLU A 125 -7.73 3.30 -14.32
C GLU A 125 -8.02 2.44 -15.56
N GLY A 126 -8.23 1.13 -15.40
CA GLY A 126 -8.51 0.20 -16.50
C GLY A 126 -7.28 -0.24 -17.30
N LYS A 127 -6.08 0.02 -16.78
CA LYS A 127 -4.82 -0.37 -17.43
C LYS A 127 -4.52 -1.85 -17.19
N THR A 128 -3.87 -2.51 -18.16
CA THR A 128 -3.30 -3.84 -18.03
C THR A 128 -1.84 -3.75 -17.56
N ILE A 129 -1.41 -4.73 -16.79
CA ILE A 129 -0.09 -4.70 -16.15
C ILE A 129 0.77 -5.85 -16.68
N LEU A 130 2.00 -5.53 -17.08
CA LEU A 130 3.05 -6.48 -17.38
C LEU A 130 4.21 -6.28 -16.41
N ILE A 131 4.54 -7.34 -15.65
CA ILE A 131 5.65 -7.35 -14.70
C ILE A 131 6.74 -8.28 -15.26
N LEU A 132 7.95 -7.75 -15.37
CA LEU A 132 9.12 -8.52 -15.80
C LEU A 132 10.03 -8.76 -14.60
N VAL A 133 10.37 -10.03 -14.38
CA VAL A 133 11.21 -10.46 -13.25
C VAL A 133 12.43 -11.23 -13.74
N PRO A 134 13.59 -11.11 -13.07
CA PRO A 134 14.82 -11.76 -13.50
C PRO A 134 14.84 -13.29 -13.25
N SER A 135 14.01 -13.82 -12.33
CA SER A 135 14.07 -15.24 -11.95
C SER A 135 12.70 -15.84 -11.70
N SER A 136 12.64 -17.18 -11.73
CA SER A 136 11.44 -17.97 -11.41
C SER A 136 10.98 -17.81 -9.96
N ASP A 137 11.92 -17.64 -9.03
CA ASP A 137 11.59 -17.43 -7.62
C ASP A 137 10.86 -16.09 -7.43
N LEU A 138 11.33 -15.03 -8.09
CA LEU A 138 10.67 -13.74 -8.08
C LEU A 138 9.32 -13.78 -8.81
N LEU A 139 9.16 -14.62 -9.84
CA LEU A 139 7.87 -14.82 -10.50
C LEU A 139 6.83 -15.38 -9.53
N LYS A 140 7.19 -16.37 -8.71
CA LYS A 140 6.33 -16.97 -7.68
C LYS A 140 6.04 -15.95 -6.57
N GLN A 141 7.07 -15.27 -6.07
CA GLN A 141 6.91 -14.25 -5.03
C GLN A 141 5.94 -13.14 -5.47
N TRP A 142 6.12 -12.59 -6.67
CA TRP A 142 5.22 -11.55 -7.19
C TRP A 142 3.79 -12.04 -7.38
N TYR A 143 3.62 -13.29 -7.79
CA TYR A 143 2.29 -13.89 -7.87
C TYR A 143 1.58 -13.92 -6.49
N GLU A 144 2.27 -14.39 -5.46
CA GLU A 144 1.73 -14.49 -4.10
C GLU A 144 1.41 -13.10 -3.51
N GLU A 145 2.32 -12.14 -3.69
CA GLU A 145 2.15 -10.76 -3.24
C GLU A 145 0.91 -10.11 -3.91
N ILE A 146 0.77 -10.25 -5.22
CA ILE A 146 -0.36 -9.70 -5.98
C ILE A 146 -1.66 -10.40 -5.61
N ALA A 147 -1.67 -11.73 -5.54
CA ALA A 147 -2.85 -12.51 -5.19
C ALA A 147 -3.36 -12.17 -3.79
N THR A 148 -2.47 -11.80 -2.88
CA THR A 148 -2.80 -11.36 -1.52
C THR A 148 -3.29 -9.92 -1.49
N ALA A 149 -2.50 -8.99 -2.06
CA ALA A 149 -2.77 -7.56 -1.96
C ALA A 149 -3.97 -7.11 -2.79
N LEU A 150 -4.23 -7.76 -3.93
CA LEU A 150 -5.30 -7.40 -4.87
C LEU A 150 -6.46 -8.42 -4.88
N LYS A 151 -6.60 -9.18 -3.80
CA LYS A 151 -7.65 -10.23 -3.69
C LYS A 151 -9.05 -9.68 -3.92
N ASP A 152 -9.34 -8.49 -3.45
CA ASP A 152 -10.63 -7.81 -3.59
C ASP A 152 -10.97 -7.45 -5.05
N LEU A 153 -9.96 -7.20 -5.88
CA LEU A 153 -10.11 -6.90 -7.31
C LEU A 153 -10.21 -8.16 -8.17
N SER A 154 -9.90 -9.34 -7.61
CA SER A 154 -9.90 -10.63 -8.29
C SER A 154 -9.26 -10.59 -9.70
N PRO A 155 -8.01 -10.11 -9.83
CA PRO A 155 -7.38 -9.93 -11.14
C PRO A 155 -7.13 -11.28 -11.82
N ASN A 156 -7.26 -11.30 -13.15
CA ASN A 156 -6.76 -12.41 -13.96
C ASN A 156 -5.24 -12.33 -14.03
N ILE A 157 -4.55 -13.29 -13.42
CA ILE A 157 -3.08 -13.34 -13.36
C ILE A 157 -2.58 -14.43 -14.29
N MET A 158 -1.70 -14.10 -15.23
CA MET A 158 -1.02 -15.03 -16.09
C MET A 158 0.48 -15.07 -15.80
N LEU A 159 1.00 -16.28 -15.60
CA LEU A 159 2.44 -16.52 -15.43
C LEU A 159 3.06 -16.98 -16.76
N CYS A 160 4.22 -16.43 -17.10
CA CYS A 160 4.97 -16.73 -18.31
C CYS A 160 6.43 -17.08 -17.96
N GLY A 161 6.81 -18.33 -18.12
CA GLY A 161 8.11 -18.88 -17.69
C GLY A 161 7.96 -19.88 -16.55
N ASP A 162 9.04 -20.49 -16.12
CA ASP A 162 9.06 -21.52 -15.07
C ASP A 162 8.04 -22.66 -15.35
N ASN A 163 8.09 -23.25 -16.56
CA ASN A 163 7.15 -24.25 -17.05
C ASN A 163 5.68 -23.77 -17.23
N ASN A 164 5.41 -22.49 -17.07
CA ASN A 164 4.11 -21.91 -17.37
C ASN A 164 4.07 -21.49 -18.84
N ASP A 165 3.57 -22.37 -19.70
CA ASP A 165 3.50 -22.18 -21.16
C ASP A 165 2.09 -21.81 -21.68
N SER A 166 1.15 -21.52 -20.79
CA SER A 166 -0.24 -21.14 -21.15
C SER A 166 -0.30 -19.90 -22.05
N TRP A 167 0.66 -18.99 -21.92
CA TRP A 167 0.79 -17.80 -22.75
C TRP A 167 1.01 -18.10 -24.25
N ARG A 168 1.53 -19.30 -24.60
CA ARG A 168 1.75 -19.75 -25.98
C ARG A 168 0.47 -20.19 -26.67
N LYS A 169 -0.63 -20.39 -25.93
CA LYS A 169 -1.93 -20.68 -26.53
C LYS A 169 -2.36 -19.49 -27.38
N LYS A 170 -2.99 -19.81 -28.52
CA LYS A 170 -3.41 -18.82 -29.50
C LYS A 170 -4.15 -17.64 -28.81
N ASP A 171 -3.69 -16.44 -29.11
CA ASP A 171 -4.24 -15.16 -28.65
C ASP A 171 -4.33 -14.93 -27.13
N MET A 172 -3.84 -15.87 -26.30
CA MET A 172 -3.93 -15.74 -24.85
C MET A 172 -3.10 -14.56 -24.32
N LEU A 173 -1.84 -14.45 -24.74
CA LEU A 173 -0.98 -13.34 -24.32
C LEU A 173 -1.50 -12.01 -24.89
N LYS A 174 -1.96 -11.99 -26.11
CA LYS A 174 -2.61 -10.82 -26.73
C LYS A 174 -3.83 -10.38 -25.93
N TYR A 175 -4.70 -11.30 -25.53
CA TYR A 175 -5.84 -11.01 -24.66
C TYR A 175 -5.41 -10.43 -23.32
N MET A 176 -4.41 -11.05 -22.67
CA MET A 176 -3.95 -10.62 -21.34
C MET A 176 -3.23 -9.27 -21.35
N THR A 177 -2.63 -8.88 -22.47
CA THR A 177 -1.91 -7.60 -22.62
C THR A 177 -2.71 -6.54 -23.37
N SER A 178 -3.92 -6.86 -23.89
CA SER A 178 -4.76 -5.87 -24.55
C SER A 178 -5.35 -4.87 -23.56
N PRO A 179 -5.37 -3.57 -23.90
CA PRO A 179 -6.00 -2.54 -23.07
C PRO A 179 -7.52 -2.72 -23.00
N PHE A 180 -8.18 -1.97 -22.12
CA PHE A 180 -9.64 -1.86 -22.01
C PHE A 180 -10.35 -3.20 -21.71
N SER A 181 -10.18 -3.68 -20.50
CA SER A 181 -10.93 -4.83 -19.98
C SER A 181 -11.69 -4.44 -18.73
N SER A 182 -12.94 -4.90 -18.61
CA SER A 182 -13.70 -4.80 -17.36
C SER A 182 -13.14 -5.68 -16.23
N ILE A 183 -12.29 -6.65 -16.58
CA ILE A 183 -11.62 -7.54 -15.62
C ILE A 183 -10.15 -7.11 -15.54
N PRO A 184 -9.62 -6.84 -14.34
CA PRO A 184 -8.21 -6.54 -14.15
C PRO A 184 -7.31 -7.65 -14.70
N LYS A 185 -6.29 -7.30 -15.48
CA LYS A 185 -5.37 -8.26 -16.10
C LYS A 185 -3.93 -7.95 -15.73
N ILE A 186 -3.23 -8.97 -15.23
CA ILE A 186 -1.83 -8.88 -14.84
C ILE A 186 -1.08 -10.06 -15.48
N THR A 187 -0.01 -9.74 -16.20
CA THR A 187 0.92 -10.75 -16.74
C THR A 187 2.25 -10.62 -16.01
N ILE A 188 2.76 -11.71 -15.48
CA ILE A 188 4.08 -11.76 -14.85
C ILE A 188 4.95 -12.69 -15.69
N ALA A 189 6.08 -12.19 -16.20
CA ALA A 189 6.97 -12.97 -17.07
C ALA A 189 8.42 -12.91 -16.57
N THR A 190 9.14 -14.03 -16.72
CA THR A 190 10.59 -13.96 -16.56
C THR A 190 11.21 -13.23 -17.74
N MET A 191 12.30 -12.48 -17.50
CA MET A 191 13.01 -11.75 -18.56
C MET A 191 13.44 -12.68 -19.69
N ASP A 192 13.90 -13.89 -19.35
CA ASP A 192 14.29 -14.93 -20.36
C ASP A 192 13.12 -15.35 -21.25
N THR A 193 11.90 -15.29 -20.75
CA THR A 193 10.70 -15.57 -21.56
C THR A 193 10.30 -14.35 -22.37
N ALA A 194 10.35 -13.17 -21.77
CA ALA A 194 9.90 -11.93 -22.37
C ALA A 194 10.76 -11.48 -23.57
N ILE A 195 12.06 -11.82 -23.59
CA ILE A 195 12.95 -11.51 -24.72
C ILE A 195 12.73 -12.41 -25.96
N ARG A 196 11.95 -13.49 -25.84
CA ARG A 196 11.70 -14.40 -26.97
C ARG A 196 10.89 -13.72 -28.06
N PRO A 197 11.28 -13.86 -29.36
CA PRO A 197 10.52 -13.25 -30.46
C PRO A 197 9.05 -13.66 -30.46
N SER A 198 8.75 -14.92 -30.09
CA SER A 198 7.36 -15.41 -29.99
C SER A 198 6.56 -14.72 -28.89
N PHE A 199 7.18 -14.29 -27.78
CA PHE A 199 6.52 -13.53 -26.74
C PHE A 199 6.26 -12.09 -27.20
N ILE A 200 7.29 -11.44 -27.75
CA ILE A 200 7.20 -10.05 -28.23
C ILE A 200 6.12 -9.90 -29.33
N SER A 201 6.09 -10.84 -30.28
CA SER A 201 5.11 -10.82 -31.36
C SER A 201 3.66 -11.13 -30.92
N SER A 202 3.50 -11.70 -29.74
CA SER A 202 2.18 -12.07 -29.19
C SER A 202 1.63 -11.05 -28.18
N ILE A 203 2.41 -10.04 -27.81
CA ILE A 203 1.93 -8.93 -26.99
C ILE A 203 0.99 -8.06 -27.85
N SER A 204 -0.11 -7.59 -27.26
CA SER A 204 -0.94 -6.59 -27.90
C SER A 204 -0.11 -5.31 -28.09
N GLN A 205 0.02 -4.87 -29.32
CA GLN A 205 0.56 -3.55 -29.62
C GLN A 205 -0.59 -2.57 -29.32
N GLY A 206 -0.50 -1.89 -28.18
CA GLY A 206 -1.38 -0.77 -27.91
C GLY A 206 -1.07 0.37 -28.89
N ASP A 207 -2.09 0.99 -29.42
CA ASP A 207 -1.98 2.22 -30.18
C ASP A 207 -1.51 3.36 -29.27
#